data_7d536967c979598610495af74938c813
#
_entry.id   7d536967c979598610495af74938c813
#
_cell.length_a   1.000
_cell.length_b   1.000
_cell.length_c   1.000
_cell.angle_alpha   90.00
_cell.angle_beta   90.00
_cell.angle_gamma   90.00
#
_symmetry.space_group_name_H-M   'P 1'
#
loop_
_entity.id
_entity.type
_entity.pdbx_description
1 polymer ?
#
loop_
_entity_poly.entity_id
_entity_poly.type
_entity_poly.pdbx_seq_one_letter_code
_entity_poly.pdbx_strand_id
1 'polypeptide(L)'
;MKKHLIVAGVPRAGKSTLCAQIARNFPYQHISMDSVIAGFERCFPDTGVSTYQGLSSMDTLKVISHKMAPFLQAMIDSGEYDEQDYGMLIDMYQLLPEDYVNQIDPERCAILYLVTGNVTPEERFLIQKQYDTPKDYTYYKTDEELKEGAQYIVEQSRLIREQCERHGLPCFETAFDRGQVLEGILQKLSM
;
A
#
# COMPACT_ATOMS: atom_id res chain seq x y z
N MET A 1 -5.18 19.91 4.22
CA MET A 1 -4.94 18.47 4.02
C MET A 1 -6.20 17.88 3.37
N LYS A 2 -6.10 16.91 2.45
CA LYS A 2 -7.28 16.27 1.85
C LYS A 2 -8.04 15.49 2.93
N LYS A 3 -9.35 15.31 2.74
CA LYS A 3 -10.23 14.65 3.72
C LYS A 3 -9.80 13.20 3.99
N HIS A 4 -9.36 12.48 2.93
CA HIS A 4 -8.93 11.10 3.04
C HIS A 4 -7.49 10.95 2.55
N LEU A 5 -6.80 9.92 3.03
CA LEU A 5 -5.43 9.60 2.65
C LEU A 5 -5.27 8.09 2.41
N ILE A 6 -4.73 7.72 1.27
CA ILE A 6 -4.32 6.36 0.96
C ILE A 6 -2.80 6.25 1.11
N VAL A 7 -2.35 5.26 1.86
CA VAL A 7 -0.94 4.82 1.91
C VAL A 7 -0.86 3.48 1.19
N ALA A 8 -0.38 3.52 -0.03
CA ALA A 8 -0.26 2.35 -0.90
C ALA A 8 1.21 1.94 -1.11
N GLY A 9 1.43 0.87 -1.85
CA GLY A 9 2.78 0.39 -2.20
C GLY A 9 3.05 -1.04 -1.79
N VAL A 10 4.29 -1.49 -1.96
CA VAL A 10 4.67 -2.90 -1.87
C VAL A 10 4.63 -3.47 -0.45
N PRO A 11 4.49 -4.79 -0.31
CA PRO A 11 4.62 -5.46 0.98
C PRO A 11 5.94 -5.13 1.69
N ARG A 12 5.90 -5.01 3.01
CA ARG A 12 7.08 -4.77 3.87
C ARG A 12 7.80 -3.44 3.62
N ALA A 13 7.18 -2.48 2.92
CA ALA A 13 7.72 -1.12 2.73
C ALA A 13 7.49 -0.18 3.92
N GLY A 14 6.71 -0.59 4.94
CA GLY A 14 6.45 0.20 6.14
C GLY A 14 5.11 0.94 6.16
N LYS A 15 4.17 0.60 5.27
CA LYS A 15 2.83 1.22 5.21
C LYS A 15 2.10 1.24 6.54
N SER A 16 1.89 0.08 7.16
CA SER A 16 1.16 -0.04 8.43
C SER A 16 1.88 0.69 9.58
N THR A 17 3.22 0.76 9.55
CA THR A 17 4.00 1.55 10.50
C THR A 17 3.71 3.04 10.33
N LEU A 18 3.75 3.53 9.09
CA LEU A 18 3.42 4.92 8.76
C LEU A 18 1.97 5.25 9.13
N CYS A 19 1.02 4.39 8.75
CA CYS A 19 -0.40 4.58 9.07
C CYS A 19 -0.64 4.65 10.59
N ALA A 20 0.02 3.80 11.38
CA ALA A 20 -0.07 3.86 12.84
C ALA A 20 0.48 5.18 13.41
N GLN A 21 1.52 5.76 12.81
CA GLN A 21 2.06 7.06 13.21
C GLN A 21 1.14 8.20 12.77
N ILE A 22 0.62 8.17 11.55
CA ILE A 22 -0.34 9.17 11.05
C ILE A 22 -1.60 9.19 11.92
N ALA A 23 -2.21 8.03 12.20
CA ALA A 23 -3.43 7.93 13.00
C ALA A 23 -3.27 8.42 14.46
N ARG A 24 -2.03 8.45 14.99
CA ARG A 24 -1.74 9.00 16.34
C ARG A 24 -1.60 10.52 16.35
N ASN A 25 -1.18 11.10 15.24
CA ASN A 25 -0.79 12.51 15.16
C ASN A 25 -1.78 13.38 14.39
N PHE A 26 -2.66 12.78 13.59
CA PHE A 26 -3.59 13.47 12.70
C PHE A 26 -5.01 12.88 12.84
N PRO A 27 -6.06 13.64 12.51
CA PRO A 27 -7.44 13.21 12.66
C PRO A 27 -7.84 12.24 11.55
N TYR A 28 -7.34 11.03 11.61
CA TYR A 28 -7.67 9.94 10.68
C TYR A 28 -8.08 8.67 11.40
N GLN A 29 -9.07 7.97 10.84
CA GLN A 29 -9.39 6.60 11.21
C GLN A 29 -8.64 5.64 10.29
N HIS A 30 -7.79 4.79 10.86
CA HIS A 30 -7.01 3.81 10.11
C HIS A 30 -7.87 2.62 9.69
N ILE A 31 -7.88 2.33 8.39
CA ILE A 31 -8.58 1.20 7.76
C ILE A 31 -7.54 0.35 7.04
N SER A 32 -7.34 -0.89 7.49
CA SER A 32 -6.52 -1.88 6.80
C SER A 32 -7.35 -2.59 5.72
N MET A 33 -7.03 -2.35 4.46
CA MET A 33 -7.72 -3.00 3.34
C MET A 33 -7.43 -4.49 3.24
N ASP A 34 -6.31 -4.97 3.75
CA ASP A 34 -6.04 -6.41 3.81
C ASP A 34 -7.12 -7.16 4.61
N SER A 35 -7.61 -6.57 5.71
CA SER A 35 -8.71 -7.15 6.49
C SER A 35 -10.05 -7.13 5.74
N VAL A 36 -10.32 -6.06 5.01
CA VAL A 36 -11.54 -5.91 4.19
C VAL A 36 -11.51 -6.92 3.04
N ILE A 37 -10.39 -7.01 2.31
CA ILE A 37 -10.20 -7.95 1.20
C ILE A 37 -10.29 -9.39 1.68
N ALA A 38 -9.68 -9.73 2.83
CA ALA A 38 -9.80 -11.06 3.42
C ALA A 38 -11.26 -11.42 3.78
N GLY A 39 -12.05 -10.45 4.21
CA GLY A 39 -13.49 -10.61 4.41
C GLY A 39 -14.23 -10.90 3.10
N PHE A 40 -13.94 -10.14 2.05
CA PHE A 40 -14.50 -10.38 0.70
C PHE A 40 -14.13 -11.77 0.17
N GLU A 41 -12.86 -12.15 0.26
CA GLU A 41 -12.37 -13.46 -0.19
C GLU A 41 -13.13 -14.62 0.46
N ARG A 42 -13.43 -14.50 1.75
CA ARG A 42 -14.13 -15.56 2.51
C ARG A 42 -15.64 -15.59 2.30
N CYS A 43 -16.27 -14.43 2.21
CA CYS A 43 -17.73 -14.32 2.18
C CYS A 43 -18.29 -14.18 0.77
N PHE A 44 -17.48 -13.66 -0.17
CA PHE A 44 -17.90 -13.36 -1.54
C PHE A 44 -16.82 -13.81 -2.56
N PRO A 45 -16.49 -15.13 -2.60
CA PRO A 45 -15.38 -15.64 -3.43
C PRO A 45 -15.57 -15.37 -4.92
N ASP A 46 -16.82 -15.28 -5.39
CA ASP A 46 -17.13 -15.03 -6.80
C ASP A 46 -16.70 -13.64 -7.29
N THR A 47 -16.36 -12.71 -6.39
CA THR A 47 -15.81 -11.40 -6.78
C THR A 47 -14.41 -11.51 -7.37
N GLY A 48 -13.68 -12.60 -7.09
CA GLY A 48 -12.30 -12.80 -7.49
C GLY A 48 -11.31 -11.79 -6.87
N VAL A 49 -11.69 -11.16 -5.74
CA VAL A 49 -10.83 -10.28 -4.96
C VAL A 49 -10.18 -11.09 -3.85
N SER A 50 -8.85 -11.12 -3.81
CA SER A 50 -8.08 -11.90 -2.84
C SER A 50 -6.80 -11.19 -2.41
N THR A 51 -6.39 -11.37 -1.16
CA THR A 51 -5.12 -10.88 -0.64
C THR A 51 -3.91 -11.62 -1.23
N TYR A 52 -4.07 -12.91 -1.55
CA TYR A 52 -2.97 -13.77 -1.97
C TYR A 52 -2.71 -13.75 -3.48
N GLN A 53 -3.74 -13.60 -4.29
CA GLN A 53 -3.60 -13.63 -5.75
C GLN A 53 -2.76 -12.46 -6.28
N GLY A 54 -2.80 -11.32 -5.63
CA GLY A 54 -1.98 -10.15 -5.98
C GLY A 54 -0.48 -10.33 -5.78
N LEU A 55 -0.06 -11.36 -5.04
CA LEU A 55 1.35 -11.71 -4.82
C LEU A 55 1.90 -12.69 -5.85
N SER A 56 1.07 -13.26 -6.71
CA SER A 56 1.46 -14.34 -7.61
C SER A 56 1.84 -13.87 -9.03
N SER A 57 1.33 -12.74 -9.50
CA SER A 57 1.70 -12.16 -10.78
C SER A 57 1.34 -10.67 -10.89
N MET A 58 2.06 -9.96 -11.77
CA MET A 58 1.76 -8.56 -12.06
C MET A 58 0.40 -8.37 -12.74
N ASP A 59 -0.03 -9.33 -13.55
CA ASP A 59 -1.33 -9.27 -14.23
C ASP A 59 -2.48 -9.44 -13.23
N THR A 60 -2.32 -10.33 -12.26
CA THR A 60 -3.30 -10.49 -11.17
C THR A 60 -3.39 -9.21 -10.33
N LEU A 61 -2.26 -8.56 -10.03
CA LEU A 61 -2.25 -7.29 -9.30
C LEU A 61 -3.01 -6.20 -10.07
N LYS A 62 -2.81 -6.08 -11.39
CA LYS A 62 -3.54 -5.11 -12.23
C LYS A 62 -5.05 -5.35 -12.18
N VAL A 63 -5.48 -6.62 -12.29
CA VAL A 63 -6.91 -6.97 -12.21
C VAL A 63 -7.52 -6.59 -10.86
N ILE A 64 -6.82 -6.89 -9.77
CA ILE A 64 -7.31 -6.57 -8.42
C ILE A 64 -7.31 -5.05 -8.21
N SER A 65 -6.26 -4.35 -8.61
CA SER A 65 -6.18 -2.89 -8.53
C SER A 65 -7.36 -2.23 -9.23
N HIS A 66 -7.64 -2.66 -10.45
CA HIS A 66 -8.76 -2.14 -11.25
C HIS A 66 -10.13 -2.39 -10.62
N LYS A 67 -10.31 -3.50 -9.88
CA LYS A 67 -11.54 -3.79 -9.12
C LYS A 67 -11.63 -2.99 -7.82
N MET A 68 -10.48 -2.77 -7.17
CA MET A 68 -10.44 -2.09 -5.87
C MET A 68 -10.60 -0.58 -5.97
N ALA A 69 -10.15 0.05 -7.06
CA ALA A 69 -10.25 1.49 -7.21
C ALA A 69 -11.70 2.01 -7.18
N PRO A 70 -12.68 1.48 -7.95
CA PRO A 70 -14.07 1.92 -7.84
C PRO A 70 -14.71 1.59 -6.48
N PHE A 71 -14.28 0.50 -5.82
CA PHE A 71 -14.74 0.20 -4.46
C PHE A 71 -14.28 1.26 -3.46
N LEU A 72 -13.02 1.70 -3.54
CA LEU A 72 -12.48 2.78 -2.71
C LEU A 72 -13.20 4.11 -3.00
N GLN A 73 -13.43 4.43 -4.27
CA GLN A 73 -14.19 5.62 -4.63
C GLN A 73 -15.61 5.58 -4.05
N ALA A 74 -16.29 4.44 -4.11
CA ALA A 74 -17.60 4.28 -3.49
C ALA A 74 -17.58 4.45 -1.96
N MET A 75 -16.51 3.99 -1.28
CA MET A 75 -16.31 4.26 0.16
C MET A 75 -16.15 5.77 0.43
N ILE A 76 -15.40 6.48 -0.41
CA ILE A 76 -15.20 7.93 -0.30
C ILE A 76 -16.52 8.67 -0.55
N ASP A 77 -17.32 8.23 -1.50
CA ASP A 77 -18.58 8.84 -1.89
C ASP A 77 -19.75 8.49 -0.96
N SER A 78 -19.58 7.56 -0.03
CA SER A 78 -20.62 7.18 0.93
C SER A 78 -21.08 8.34 1.81
N GLY A 79 -20.26 9.39 1.97
CA GLY A 79 -20.55 10.56 2.79
C GLY A 79 -20.42 10.33 4.29
N GLU A 80 -20.15 9.11 4.75
CA GLU A 80 -20.06 8.75 6.18
C GLU A 80 -19.07 9.62 6.98
N TYR A 81 -18.06 10.16 6.29
CA TYR A 81 -17.02 10.99 6.91
C TYR A 81 -17.21 12.49 6.68
N ASP A 82 -18.19 12.92 5.88
CA ASP A 82 -18.27 14.32 5.44
C ASP A 82 -18.54 15.29 6.61
N GLU A 83 -19.30 14.87 7.60
CA GLU A 83 -19.61 15.66 8.81
C GLU A 83 -18.66 15.37 9.99
N GLN A 84 -17.66 14.48 9.81
CA GLN A 84 -16.73 14.14 10.89
C GLN A 84 -15.52 15.09 10.87
N ASP A 85 -14.89 15.29 12.04
CA ASP A 85 -13.64 16.04 12.17
C ASP A 85 -12.41 15.23 11.73
N TYR A 86 -12.61 13.98 11.31
CA TYR A 86 -11.56 13.07 10.84
C TYR A 86 -11.92 12.44 9.49
N GLY A 87 -10.90 11.93 8.79
CA GLY A 87 -11.04 11.23 7.53
C GLY A 87 -10.62 9.76 7.60
N MET A 88 -10.72 9.07 6.48
CA MET A 88 -10.14 7.72 6.33
C MET A 88 -8.64 7.80 6.05
N LEU A 89 -7.88 6.95 6.74
CA LEU A 89 -6.50 6.60 6.41
C LEU A 89 -6.49 5.15 5.94
N ILE A 90 -6.37 4.95 4.64
CA ILE A 90 -6.49 3.64 4.01
C ILE A 90 -5.09 3.07 3.78
N ASP A 91 -4.77 1.95 4.47
CA ASP A 91 -3.55 1.16 4.28
C ASP A 91 -3.85 0.01 3.32
N MET A 92 -3.20 0.00 2.16
CA MET A 92 -3.43 -1.05 1.18
C MET A 92 -2.21 -1.34 0.29
N TYR A 93 -2.21 -2.55 -0.24
CA TYR A 93 -1.22 -3.03 -1.19
C TYR A 93 -1.75 -2.98 -2.64
N GLN A 94 -3.02 -3.29 -2.84
CA GLN A 94 -3.62 -3.66 -4.12
C GLN A 94 -4.17 -2.46 -4.93
N LEU A 95 -3.48 -1.30 -4.89
CA LEU A 95 -3.86 -0.14 -5.71
C LEU A 95 -2.66 0.37 -6.49
N LEU A 96 -2.73 0.30 -7.81
CA LEU A 96 -1.72 0.86 -8.70
C LEU A 96 -1.97 2.36 -8.97
N PRO A 97 -0.91 3.15 -9.22
CA PRO A 97 -1.02 4.58 -9.48
C PRO A 97 -1.95 4.93 -10.64
N GLU A 98 -1.94 4.14 -11.71
CA GLU A 98 -2.78 4.35 -12.88
C GLU A 98 -4.27 4.22 -12.56
N ASP A 99 -4.66 3.23 -11.74
CA ASP A 99 -6.06 3.07 -11.32
C ASP A 99 -6.50 4.17 -10.34
N TYR A 100 -5.60 4.63 -9.47
CA TYR A 100 -5.89 5.79 -8.63
C TYR A 100 -6.21 7.03 -9.47
N VAL A 101 -5.36 7.36 -10.44
CA VAL A 101 -5.55 8.56 -11.28
C VAL A 101 -6.82 8.47 -12.12
N ASN A 102 -7.18 7.28 -12.59
CA ASN A 102 -8.33 7.10 -13.48
C ASN A 102 -9.67 6.99 -12.74
N GLN A 103 -9.68 6.64 -11.45
CA GLN A 103 -10.91 6.20 -10.78
C GLN A 103 -11.14 6.82 -9.39
N ILE A 104 -10.14 7.50 -8.81
CA ILE A 104 -10.27 8.13 -7.48
C ILE A 104 -10.25 9.66 -7.62
N ASP A 105 -11.18 10.32 -6.95
CA ASP A 105 -11.23 11.79 -6.91
C ASP A 105 -10.06 12.36 -6.10
N PRO A 106 -9.08 13.01 -6.75
CA PRO A 106 -7.91 13.56 -6.06
C PRO A 106 -8.25 14.78 -5.19
N GLU A 107 -9.43 15.40 -5.35
CA GLU A 107 -9.84 16.50 -4.48
C GLU A 107 -10.30 16.03 -3.11
N ARG A 108 -10.84 14.84 -3.01
CA ARG A 108 -11.31 14.23 -1.76
C ARG A 108 -10.28 13.35 -1.09
N CYS A 109 -9.45 12.65 -1.86
CA CYS A 109 -8.52 11.65 -1.35
C CYS A 109 -7.10 11.88 -1.88
N ALA A 110 -6.14 12.09 -0.99
CA ALA A 110 -4.72 12.08 -1.33
C ALA A 110 -4.17 10.65 -1.33
N ILE A 111 -3.05 10.43 -2.04
CA ILE A 111 -2.32 9.16 -2.02
C ILE A 111 -0.81 9.39 -1.88
N LEU A 112 -0.14 8.43 -1.27
CA LEU A 112 1.31 8.27 -1.37
C LEU A 112 1.67 6.79 -1.48
N TYR A 113 2.81 6.52 -2.13
CA TYR A 113 3.32 5.18 -2.35
C TYR A 113 4.64 4.94 -1.62
N LEU A 114 4.76 3.77 -0.98
CA LEU A 114 6.00 3.28 -0.40
C LEU A 114 6.52 2.09 -1.23
N VAL A 115 7.75 2.18 -1.68
CA VAL A 115 8.38 1.16 -2.54
C VAL A 115 9.77 0.76 -2.03
N THR A 116 10.28 -0.37 -2.52
CA THR A 116 11.61 -0.90 -2.20
C THR A 116 12.29 -1.39 -3.48
N GLY A 117 12.41 -0.53 -4.48
CA GLY A 117 12.88 -0.86 -5.83
C GLY A 117 14.32 -0.49 -6.13
N ASN A 118 15.00 0.28 -5.25
CA ASN A 118 16.40 0.70 -5.39
C ASN A 118 17.39 -0.34 -4.85
N VAL A 119 16.98 -1.61 -4.90
CA VAL A 119 17.80 -2.76 -4.49
C VAL A 119 17.68 -3.86 -5.53
N THR A 120 18.65 -4.77 -5.53
CA THR A 120 18.51 -6.03 -6.25
C THR A 120 17.56 -6.99 -5.51
N PRO A 121 16.98 -8.00 -6.17
CA PRO A 121 16.21 -9.04 -5.48
C PRO A 121 16.97 -9.73 -4.36
N GLU A 122 18.25 -9.99 -4.53
CA GLU A 122 19.10 -10.60 -3.51
C GLU A 122 19.27 -9.68 -2.28
N GLU A 123 19.56 -8.40 -2.47
CA GLU A 123 19.62 -7.43 -1.37
C GLU A 123 18.28 -7.32 -0.65
N ARG A 124 17.17 -7.32 -1.41
CA ARG A 124 15.82 -7.29 -0.82
C ARG A 124 15.54 -8.51 0.03
N PHE A 125 15.93 -9.70 -0.42
CA PHE A 125 15.84 -10.94 0.34
C PHE A 125 16.64 -10.87 1.64
N LEU A 126 17.90 -10.41 1.58
CA LEU A 126 18.77 -10.29 2.76
C LEU A 126 18.22 -9.28 3.78
N ILE A 127 17.75 -8.12 3.31
CA ILE A 127 17.10 -7.12 4.16
C ILE A 127 15.87 -7.72 4.84
N GLN A 128 15.05 -8.47 4.11
CA GLN A 128 13.86 -9.09 4.69
C GLN A 128 14.23 -10.09 5.78
N LYS A 129 15.17 -11.01 5.53
CA LYS A 129 15.64 -11.97 6.53
C LYS A 129 16.22 -11.31 7.78
N GLN A 130 16.91 -10.18 7.62
CA GLN A 130 17.51 -9.45 8.75
C GLN A 130 16.44 -8.87 9.69
N TYR A 131 15.29 -8.44 9.15
CA TYR A 131 14.28 -7.72 9.92
C TYR A 131 13.00 -8.51 10.18
N ASP A 132 12.85 -9.71 9.62
CA ASP A 132 11.70 -10.57 9.89
C ASP A 132 11.72 -11.10 11.32
N THR A 133 10.56 -11.09 11.95
CA THR A 133 10.32 -11.59 13.30
C THR A 133 9.25 -12.68 13.28
N PRO A 134 9.10 -13.49 14.35
CA PRO A 134 8.02 -14.48 14.42
C PRO A 134 6.60 -13.95 14.28
N LYS A 135 6.41 -12.62 14.32
CA LYS A 135 5.11 -11.96 14.09
C LYS A 135 4.84 -11.69 12.61
N ASP A 136 5.84 -11.84 11.76
CA ASP A 136 5.74 -11.56 10.33
C ASP A 136 5.34 -12.83 9.58
N TYR A 137 4.40 -12.70 8.65
CA TYR A 137 3.90 -13.84 7.86
C TYR A 137 4.97 -14.48 6.98
N THR A 138 6.06 -13.76 6.73
CA THR A 138 7.22 -14.20 5.93
C THR A 138 8.25 -15.00 6.74
N TYR A 139 8.24 -14.89 8.06
CA TYR A 139 9.25 -15.49 8.94
C TYR A 139 9.38 -17.02 8.80
N TYR A 140 8.26 -17.70 8.51
CA TYR A 140 8.21 -19.17 8.40
C TYR A 140 8.31 -19.67 6.96
N LYS A 141 8.55 -18.79 5.99
CA LYS A 141 8.75 -19.15 4.59
C LYS A 141 10.15 -19.68 4.35
N THR A 142 10.28 -20.54 3.33
CA THR A 142 11.58 -21.04 2.87
C THR A 142 12.38 -19.92 2.18
N ASP A 143 13.69 -20.11 2.06
CA ASP A 143 14.56 -19.15 1.36
C ASP A 143 14.18 -18.99 -0.12
N GLU A 144 13.72 -20.08 -0.77
CA GLU A 144 13.23 -20.08 -2.14
C GLU A 144 11.99 -19.19 -2.28
N GLU A 145 10.98 -19.38 -1.43
CA GLU A 145 9.76 -18.54 -1.42
C GLU A 145 10.07 -17.07 -1.13
N LEU A 146 11.04 -16.80 -0.24
CA LEU A 146 11.46 -15.44 0.08
C LEU A 146 12.18 -14.77 -1.08
N LYS A 147 13.03 -15.51 -1.84
CA LYS A 147 13.72 -14.99 -3.04
C LYS A 147 12.76 -14.69 -4.16
N GLU A 148 11.81 -15.59 -4.44
CA GLU A 148 10.74 -15.35 -5.42
C GLU A 148 9.91 -14.12 -5.04
N GLY A 149 9.51 -14.01 -3.76
CA GLY A 149 8.81 -12.85 -3.24
C GLY A 149 9.62 -11.56 -3.35
N ALA A 150 10.92 -11.60 -3.08
CA ALA A 150 11.81 -10.45 -3.19
C ALA A 150 11.94 -9.96 -4.64
N GLN A 151 12.08 -10.86 -5.61
CA GLN A 151 12.08 -10.51 -7.03
C GLN A 151 10.79 -9.81 -7.42
N TYR A 152 9.63 -10.40 -7.09
CA TYR A 152 8.33 -9.84 -7.37
C TYR A 152 8.14 -8.44 -6.76
N ILE A 153 8.55 -8.25 -5.49
CA ILE A 153 8.43 -6.96 -4.79
C ILE A 153 9.29 -5.88 -5.47
N VAL A 154 10.51 -6.21 -5.92
CA VAL A 154 11.38 -5.27 -6.62
C VAL A 154 10.81 -4.88 -7.98
N GLU A 155 10.30 -5.84 -8.75
CA GLU A 155 9.65 -5.59 -10.05
C GLU A 155 8.41 -4.70 -9.88
N GLN A 156 7.56 -5.01 -8.91
CA GLN A 156 6.38 -4.22 -8.58
C GLN A 156 6.75 -2.80 -8.13
N SER A 157 7.79 -2.65 -7.30
CA SER A 157 8.28 -1.35 -6.86
C SER A 157 8.70 -0.46 -8.04
N ARG A 158 9.35 -1.04 -9.03
CA ARG A 158 9.78 -0.32 -10.26
C ARG A 158 8.58 0.12 -11.09
N LEU A 159 7.59 -0.76 -11.27
CA LEU A 159 6.35 -0.41 -11.97
C LEU A 159 5.60 0.74 -11.26
N ILE A 160 5.42 0.64 -9.94
CA ILE A 160 4.74 1.68 -9.16
C ILE A 160 5.50 3.00 -9.27
N ARG A 161 6.82 2.99 -9.17
CA ARG A 161 7.65 4.19 -9.31
C ARG A 161 7.48 4.83 -10.68
N GLU A 162 7.60 4.04 -11.75
CA GLU A 162 7.42 4.52 -13.13
C GLU A 162 6.05 5.18 -13.32
N GLN A 163 4.99 4.56 -12.83
CA GLN A 163 3.65 5.13 -12.89
C GLN A 163 3.51 6.40 -12.03
N CYS A 164 4.08 6.42 -10.82
CA CYS A 164 4.08 7.60 -9.98
C CYS A 164 4.81 8.79 -10.65
N GLU A 165 5.96 8.55 -11.26
CA GLU A 165 6.71 9.57 -11.99
C GLU A 165 5.91 10.10 -13.18
N ARG A 166 5.26 9.22 -13.95
CA ARG A 166 4.40 9.57 -15.07
C ARG A 166 3.23 10.48 -14.67
N HIS A 167 2.65 10.23 -13.50
CA HIS A 167 1.44 10.92 -13.03
C HIS A 167 1.72 12.00 -11.98
N GLY A 168 2.98 12.23 -11.60
CA GLY A 168 3.35 13.22 -10.60
C GLY A 168 2.89 12.86 -9.18
N LEU A 169 2.75 11.57 -8.85
CA LEU A 169 2.30 11.10 -7.54
C LEU A 169 3.46 10.93 -6.55
N PRO A 170 3.25 11.19 -5.26
CA PRO A 170 4.27 10.99 -4.23
C PRO A 170 4.66 9.52 -4.11
N CYS A 171 5.96 9.22 -4.30
CA CYS A 171 6.52 7.89 -4.19
C CYS A 171 7.82 7.94 -3.38
N PHE A 172 7.92 7.12 -2.33
CA PHE A 172 9.04 7.13 -1.40
C PHE A 172 9.72 5.77 -1.37
N GLU A 173 11.05 5.79 -1.55
CA GLU A 173 11.90 4.60 -1.42
C GLU A 173 12.18 4.31 0.05
N THR A 174 11.95 3.06 0.48
CA THR A 174 12.09 2.66 1.89
C THR A 174 12.99 1.43 2.10
N ALA A 175 13.74 1.01 1.08
CA ALA A 175 14.67 -0.11 1.21
C ALA A 175 15.76 0.17 2.23
N PHE A 176 16.25 1.42 2.25
CA PHE A 176 17.25 1.91 3.22
C PHE A 176 16.67 3.09 4.00
N ASP A 177 17.20 3.32 5.20
CA ASP A 177 16.86 4.46 6.05
C ASP A 177 15.35 4.67 6.26
N ARG A 178 14.58 3.58 6.26
CA ARG A 178 13.12 3.59 6.35
C ARG A 178 12.61 4.53 7.44
N GLY A 179 13.24 4.50 8.63
CA GLY A 179 12.84 5.36 9.75
C GLY A 179 12.88 6.85 9.39
N GLN A 180 13.96 7.31 8.76
CA GLN A 180 14.13 8.71 8.34
C GLN A 180 13.14 9.09 7.24
N VAL A 181 12.89 8.18 6.29
CA VAL A 181 11.91 8.40 5.21
C VAL A 181 10.51 8.58 5.79
N LEU A 182 10.07 7.69 6.69
CA LEU A 182 8.75 7.79 7.32
C LEU A 182 8.62 9.07 8.16
N GLU A 183 9.64 9.45 8.91
CA GLU A 183 9.66 10.70 9.66
C GLU A 183 9.56 11.93 8.73
N GLY A 184 10.29 11.94 7.63
CA GLY A 184 10.20 13.00 6.62
C GLY A 184 8.81 13.12 5.98
N ILE A 185 8.09 12.00 5.80
CA ILE A 185 6.70 12.01 5.34
C ILE A 185 5.79 12.65 6.39
N LEU A 186 5.93 12.28 7.68
CA LEU A 186 5.13 12.86 8.76
C LEU A 186 5.34 14.37 8.89
N GLN A 187 6.58 14.83 8.76
CA GLN A 187 6.89 16.27 8.79
C GLN A 187 6.19 17.02 7.64
N LYS A 188 6.17 16.44 6.43
CA LYS A 188 5.47 17.05 5.27
C LYS A 188 3.95 17.09 5.46
N LEU A 189 3.37 16.12 6.15
CA LEU A 189 1.92 16.11 6.45
C LEU A 189 1.55 17.13 7.52
N SER A 190 2.51 17.60 8.32
CA SER A 190 2.31 18.58 9.40
C SER A 190 2.37 20.04 8.91
N MET A 191 2.87 20.31 7.70
CA MET A 191 2.96 21.63 7.08
C MET A 191 1.71 21.98 6.29
#